data_9cdb75aa7211ae82a7a90dd43cf10b31
#
_entry.id   9cdb75aa7211ae82a7a90dd43cf10b31
#
_cell.length_a   1.000
_cell.length_b   1.000
_cell.length_c   1.000
_cell.angle_alpha   90.00
_cell.angle_beta   90.00
_cell.angle_gamma   90.00
#
_symmetry.space_group_name_H-M   'P 1'
#
loop_
_entity.id
_entity.type
_entity.pdbx_description
1 polymer ?
#
loop_
_entity_poly.entity_id
_entity_poly.type
_entity_poly.pdbx_seq_one_letter_code
_entity_poly.pdbx_strand_id
1 'polypeptide(L)'
;MPTPPRPTLIVIGGPTASGKTHVAASLAKHYGTEVISADSRQFYHAMRIGTSRPLESELLGVKHHFLGHLELEERWSAGAFARAAEPVLQEVLAAHGMVILVGGSGLYIDALLKGLDPLPASDGHMREKLQERFQEYGFVPLLEELQRLDPTTWASIDHQNPHRVIRALEVCLNTGRPYSEQRTTPQDRTDINIIRIALDLPRTELYERIDQRVDRMIADGLVEEARSLLPHRDLNALHTVGYRELFDHFDGTLTLEEAITIIKQHTRNYAKRQLTWLRRDASWTWLPHSEHAQHIAHVDTHR
;
A
#
# COMPACT_ATOMS: atom_id res chain seq x y z
N MET A 1 -14.21 10.36 -38.24
CA MET A 1 -14.74 9.37 -37.29
C MET A 1 -14.39 9.83 -35.91
N PRO A 2 -15.29 9.79 -34.90
CA PRO A 2 -14.92 10.13 -33.54
C PRO A 2 -13.81 9.15 -33.08
N THR A 3 -12.79 9.70 -32.46
CA THR A 3 -11.71 8.90 -31.86
C THR A 3 -12.37 7.95 -30.83
N PRO A 4 -12.06 6.65 -30.83
CA PRO A 4 -12.62 5.76 -29.83
C PRO A 4 -12.26 6.28 -28.44
N PRO A 5 -13.17 6.16 -27.46
CA PRO A 5 -12.90 6.62 -26.11
C PRO A 5 -11.63 5.92 -25.59
N ARG A 6 -10.74 6.71 -24.96
CA ARG A 6 -9.52 6.15 -24.38
C ARG A 6 -9.88 5.14 -23.28
N PRO A 7 -9.19 4.01 -23.20
CA PRO A 7 -9.36 3.11 -22.06
C PRO A 7 -9.17 3.86 -20.75
N THR A 8 -10.00 3.56 -19.74
CA THR A 8 -10.03 4.33 -18.51
C THR A 8 -9.65 3.49 -17.31
N LEU A 9 -8.71 3.98 -16.51
CA LEU A 9 -8.36 3.45 -15.19
C LEU A 9 -8.94 4.36 -14.11
N ILE A 10 -9.88 3.82 -13.31
CA ILE A 10 -10.41 4.49 -12.14
C ILE A 10 -9.60 4.07 -10.92
N VAL A 11 -9.01 5.02 -10.22
CA VAL A 11 -8.19 4.78 -9.04
C VAL A 11 -8.96 5.21 -7.79
N ILE A 12 -9.26 4.26 -6.91
CA ILE A 12 -9.95 4.51 -5.64
C ILE A 12 -8.93 4.48 -4.50
N GLY A 13 -8.59 5.66 -3.99
CA GLY A 13 -7.72 5.85 -2.85
C GLY A 13 -8.51 6.15 -1.58
N GLY A 14 -7.91 5.84 -0.43
CA GLY A 14 -8.52 6.17 0.87
C GLY A 14 -7.75 5.53 2.01
N PRO A 15 -7.91 6.04 3.24
CA PRO A 15 -7.32 5.42 4.41
C PRO A 15 -7.93 4.05 4.70
N THR A 16 -7.27 3.26 5.54
CA THR A 16 -7.89 2.05 6.07
C THR A 16 -9.22 2.39 6.75
N ALA A 17 -10.19 1.50 6.71
CA ALA A 17 -11.57 1.69 7.20
C ALA A 17 -12.42 2.75 6.47
N SER A 18 -11.97 3.31 5.34
CA SER A 18 -12.77 4.29 4.57
C SER A 18 -13.90 3.70 3.72
N GLY A 19 -13.95 2.38 3.55
CA GLY A 19 -14.96 1.74 2.70
C GLY A 19 -14.56 1.62 1.21
N LYS A 20 -13.30 1.90 0.87
CA LYS A 20 -12.80 1.88 -0.53
C LYS A 20 -13.08 0.58 -1.29
N THR A 21 -13.02 -0.58 -0.62
CA THR A 21 -13.30 -1.89 -1.25
C THR A 21 -14.75 -1.95 -1.73
N HIS A 22 -15.70 -1.53 -0.89
CA HIS A 22 -17.11 -1.49 -1.25
C HIS A 22 -17.39 -0.52 -2.42
N VAL A 23 -16.79 0.68 -2.39
CA VAL A 23 -16.90 1.65 -3.50
C VAL A 23 -16.34 1.08 -4.79
N ALA A 24 -15.15 0.45 -4.74
CA ALA A 24 -14.53 -0.16 -5.91
C ALA A 24 -15.37 -1.32 -6.49
N ALA A 25 -15.85 -2.23 -5.64
CA ALA A 25 -16.70 -3.35 -6.05
C ALA A 25 -18.03 -2.86 -6.64
N SER A 26 -18.65 -1.83 -6.03
CA SER A 26 -19.89 -1.25 -6.53
C SER A 26 -19.72 -0.57 -7.89
N LEU A 27 -18.65 0.22 -8.08
CA LEU A 27 -18.33 0.83 -9.38
C LEU A 27 -17.99 -0.24 -10.43
N ALA A 28 -17.20 -1.25 -10.08
CA ALA A 28 -16.86 -2.33 -11.00
C ALA A 28 -18.11 -3.11 -11.44
N LYS A 29 -19.02 -3.38 -10.53
CA LYS A 29 -20.32 -3.99 -10.84
C LYS A 29 -21.16 -3.12 -11.75
N HIS A 30 -21.20 -1.79 -11.49
CA HIS A 30 -21.97 -0.82 -12.29
C HIS A 30 -21.45 -0.76 -13.73
N TYR A 31 -20.14 -0.73 -13.92
CA TYR A 31 -19.51 -0.61 -15.25
C TYR A 31 -19.24 -1.97 -15.92
N GLY A 32 -19.50 -3.09 -15.27
CA GLY A 32 -19.25 -4.43 -15.81
C GLY A 32 -17.75 -4.70 -16.00
N THR A 33 -16.90 -4.32 -15.05
CA THR A 33 -15.45 -4.49 -15.12
C THR A 33 -14.88 -5.20 -13.89
N GLU A 34 -13.56 -5.31 -13.81
CA GLU A 34 -12.82 -5.99 -12.75
C GLU A 34 -12.00 -5.01 -11.90
N VAL A 35 -11.51 -5.49 -10.76
CA VAL A 35 -10.75 -4.69 -9.79
C VAL A 35 -9.34 -5.24 -9.63
N ILE A 36 -8.34 -4.35 -9.63
CA ILE A 36 -6.96 -4.63 -9.24
C ILE A 36 -6.76 -4.09 -7.83
N SER A 37 -6.40 -4.95 -6.86
CA SER A 37 -6.11 -4.54 -5.49
C SER A 37 -4.65 -4.11 -5.34
N ALA A 38 -4.42 -2.92 -4.79
CA ALA A 38 -3.09 -2.36 -4.48
C ALA A 38 -2.92 -2.18 -2.96
N ASP A 39 -3.28 -3.19 -2.18
CA ASP A 39 -3.03 -3.23 -0.75
C ASP A 39 -1.95 -4.27 -0.44
N SER A 40 -0.74 -3.78 -0.11
CA SER A 40 0.47 -4.59 0.03
C SER A 40 0.38 -5.68 1.12
N ARG A 41 -0.59 -5.61 2.02
CA ARG A 41 -0.76 -6.62 3.08
C ARG A 41 -1.84 -7.64 2.77
N GLN A 42 -2.82 -7.29 1.94
CA GLN A 42 -3.87 -8.21 1.50
C GLN A 42 -3.42 -9.21 0.43
N PHE A 43 -2.18 -9.11 -0.05
CA PHE A 43 -1.62 -10.07 -1.01
C PHE A 43 -1.39 -11.46 -0.40
N TYR A 44 -1.09 -11.54 0.91
CA TYR A 44 -0.67 -12.77 1.57
C TYR A 44 -1.83 -13.65 1.99
N HIS A 45 -1.81 -14.92 1.55
CA HIS A 45 -2.89 -15.87 1.81
C HIS A 45 -3.17 -16.05 3.30
N ALA A 46 -2.15 -16.24 4.10
CA ALA A 46 -2.25 -16.51 5.53
C ALA A 46 -2.68 -15.31 6.39
N MET A 47 -2.60 -14.08 5.85
CA MET A 47 -2.90 -12.84 6.58
C MET A 47 -4.30 -12.33 6.22
N ARG A 48 -5.34 -13.03 6.66
CA ARG A 48 -6.71 -12.72 6.26
C ARG A 48 -7.37 -11.69 7.18
N ILE A 49 -7.43 -11.99 8.48
CA ILE A 49 -8.14 -11.17 9.47
C ILE A 49 -7.36 -9.90 9.76
N GLY A 50 -6.07 -10.02 10.08
CA GLY A 50 -5.22 -8.88 10.45
C GLY A 50 -5.02 -7.84 9.34
N THR A 51 -5.27 -8.20 8.08
CA THR A 51 -5.24 -7.27 6.95
C THR A 51 -6.64 -6.77 6.56
N SER A 52 -7.68 -7.29 7.21
CA SER A 52 -9.09 -7.09 6.80
C SER A 52 -9.27 -7.36 5.30
N ARG A 53 -8.73 -8.49 4.81
CA ARG A 53 -8.97 -8.89 3.43
C ARG A 53 -10.47 -9.11 3.23
N PRO A 54 -11.07 -8.53 2.17
CA PRO A 54 -12.52 -8.59 1.98
C PRO A 54 -13.01 -10.02 1.84
N LEU A 55 -14.21 -10.27 2.35
CA LEU A 55 -14.93 -11.52 2.16
C LEU A 55 -15.55 -11.55 0.75
N GLU A 56 -15.81 -12.74 0.22
CA GLU A 56 -16.48 -12.93 -1.08
C GLU A 56 -17.80 -12.15 -1.19
N SER A 57 -18.58 -12.09 -0.09
CA SER A 57 -19.82 -11.31 -0.04
C SER A 57 -19.61 -9.79 -0.19
N GLU A 58 -18.44 -9.28 0.18
CA GLU A 58 -18.10 -7.85 0.07
C GLU A 58 -17.61 -7.49 -1.35
N LEU A 59 -17.22 -8.49 -2.14
CA LEU A 59 -16.74 -8.32 -3.51
C LEU A 59 -17.89 -8.17 -4.52
N LEU A 60 -19.13 -8.36 -4.13
CA LEU A 60 -20.37 -8.20 -4.94
C LEU A 60 -20.39 -9.03 -6.22
N GLY A 61 -19.66 -10.16 -6.26
CA GLY A 61 -19.49 -11.02 -7.42
C GLY A 61 -18.53 -10.47 -8.48
N VAL A 62 -17.78 -9.40 -8.16
CA VAL A 62 -16.77 -8.81 -9.04
C VAL A 62 -15.43 -9.50 -8.83
N LYS A 63 -14.75 -9.82 -9.92
CA LYS A 63 -13.40 -10.39 -9.85
C LYS A 63 -12.40 -9.33 -9.35
N HIS A 64 -11.67 -9.68 -8.29
CA HIS A 64 -10.60 -8.89 -7.73
C HIS A 64 -9.26 -9.62 -7.90
N HIS A 65 -8.32 -8.95 -8.54
CA HIS A 65 -6.97 -9.44 -8.70
C HIS A 65 -6.10 -9.05 -7.51
N PHE A 66 -5.10 -9.86 -7.22
CA PHE A 66 -4.10 -9.60 -6.17
C PHE A 66 -4.67 -9.58 -4.74
N LEU A 67 -5.55 -10.54 -4.43
CA LEU A 67 -6.01 -10.81 -3.07
C LEU A 67 -5.60 -12.22 -2.65
N GLY A 68 -4.79 -12.33 -1.59
CA GLY A 68 -4.42 -13.61 -0.99
C GLY A 68 -3.71 -14.59 -1.93
N HIS A 69 -2.85 -14.11 -2.81
CA HIS A 69 -2.20 -14.89 -3.86
C HIS A 69 -0.72 -15.20 -3.58
N LEU A 70 -0.17 -14.67 -2.47
CA LEU A 70 1.23 -14.88 -2.08
C LEU A 70 1.32 -15.72 -0.81
N GLU A 71 2.38 -16.51 -0.74
CA GLU A 71 2.83 -17.14 0.51
C GLU A 71 3.68 -16.16 1.32
N LEU A 72 3.82 -16.40 2.64
CA LEU A 72 4.48 -15.47 3.56
C LEU A 72 5.95 -15.20 3.24
N GLU A 73 6.62 -16.21 2.70
CA GLU A 73 8.05 -16.22 2.33
C GLU A 73 8.31 -15.42 1.07
N GLU A 74 7.30 -15.18 0.26
CA GLU A 74 7.44 -14.47 -1.00
C GLU A 74 7.70 -12.98 -0.75
N ARG A 75 8.83 -12.50 -1.25
CA ARG A 75 9.18 -11.09 -1.20
C ARG A 75 8.51 -10.33 -2.33
N TRP A 76 7.55 -9.49 -2.01
CA TRP A 76 6.80 -8.71 -2.97
C TRP A 76 7.06 -7.21 -2.80
N SER A 77 7.57 -6.58 -3.84
CA SER A 77 7.85 -5.14 -3.87
C SER A 77 6.81 -4.40 -4.73
N ALA A 78 6.75 -3.08 -4.59
CA ALA A 78 5.92 -2.25 -5.47
C ALA A 78 6.28 -2.42 -6.96
N GLY A 79 7.56 -2.64 -7.27
CA GLY A 79 8.01 -2.95 -8.63
C GLY A 79 7.57 -4.34 -9.11
N ALA A 80 7.59 -5.36 -8.23
CA ALA A 80 7.07 -6.68 -8.56
C ALA A 80 5.56 -6.62 -8.84
N PHE A 81 4.82 -5.91 -7.98
CA PHE A 81 3.40 -5.66 -8.18
C PHE A 81 3.12 -4.98 -9.52
N ALA A 82 3.80 -3.86 -9.82
CA ALA A 82 3.56 -3.13 -11.07
C ALA A 82 3.80 -4.01 -12.31
N ARG A 83 4.88 -4.81 -12.31
CA ARG A 83 5.15 -5.76 -13.41
C ARG A 83 4.09 -6.86 -13.54
N ALA A 84 3.58 -7.36 -12.43
CA ALA A 84 2.53 -8.38 -12.43
C ALA A 84 1.14 -7.81 -12.75
N ALA A 85 0.87 -6.57 -12.32
CA ALA A 85 -0.41 -5.91 -12.53
C ALA A 85 -0.55 -5.35 -13.96
N GLU A 86 0.54 -4.99 -14.63
CA GLU A 86 0.48 -4.41 -15.99
C GLU A 86 -0.21 -5.33 -17.02
N PRO A 87 0.13 -6.61 -17.19
CA PRO A 87 -0.58 -7.49 -18.13
C PRO A 87 -2.07 -7.64 -17.75
N VAL A 88 -2.41 -7.72 -16.46
CA VAL A 88 -3.80 -7.79 -16.01
C VAL A 88 -4.55 -6.51 -16.34
N LEU A 89 -3.92 -5.34 -16.11
CA LEU A 89 -4.46 -4.04 -16.47
C LEU A 89 -4.81 -3.98 -17.98
N GLN A 90 -3.88 -4.40 -18.84
CA GLN A 90 -4.07 -4.38 -20.29
C GLN A 90 -5.16 -5.36 -20.74
N GLU A 91 -5.21 -6.56 -20.16
CA GLU A 91 -6.24 -7.58 -20.46
C GLU A 91 -7.63 -7.04 -20.12
N VAL A 92 -7.81 -6.49 -18.89
CA VAL A 92 -9.10 -5.97 -18.45
C VAL A 92 -9.52 -4.74 -19.25
N LEU A 93 -8.58 -3.84 -19.57
CA LEU A 93 -8.86 -2.68 -20.43
C LEU A 93 -9.27 -3.11 -21.85
N ALA A 94 -8.63 -4.12 -22.40
CA ALA A 94 -8.98 -4.64 -23.74
C ALA A 94 -10.37 -5.30 -23.75
N ALA A 95 -10.74 -6.00 -22.67
CA ALA A 95 -12.03 -6.68 -22.54
C ALA A 95 -13.19 -5.72 -22.23
N HIS A 96 -12.97 -4.72 -21.38
CA HIS A 96 -14.05 -3.92 -20.80
C HIS A 96 -13.92 -2.41 -21.11
N GLY A 97 -12.81 -1.95 -21.70
CA GLY A 97 -12.53 -0.51 -21.90
C GLY A 97 -12.24 0.25 -20.63
N MET A 98 -12.40 -0.37 -19.47
CA MET A 98 -12.27 0.23 -18.15
C MET A 98 -11.78 -0.80 -17.13
N VAL A 99 -11.05 -0.33 -16.08
CA VAL A 99 -10.62 -1.15 -14.94
C VAL A 99 -10.56 -0.29 -13.69
N ILE A 100 -10.71 -0.90 -12.52
CA ILE A 100 -10.61 -0.20 -11.23
C ILE A 100 -9.36 -0.64 -10.50
N LEU A 101 -8.54 0.32 -10.05
CA LEU A 101 -7.43 0.11 -9.13
C LEU A 101 -7.85 0.59 -7.75
N VAL A 102 -7.82 -0.25 -6.73
CA VAL A 102 -8.19 0.13 -5.37
C VAL A 102 -7.07 -0.17 -4.39
N GLY A 103 -6.77 0.76 -3.50
CA GLY A 103 -5.78 0.47 -2.46
C GLY A 103 -5.49 1.62 -1.51
N GLY A 104 -4.73 1.26 -0.47
CA GLY A 104 -4.19 2.21 0.51
C GLY A 104 -2.66 2.28 0.51
N SER A 105 -2.00 1.49 -0.34
CA SER A 105 -0.53 1.43 -0.44
C SER A 105 -0.05 2.36 -1.56
N GLY A 106 0.14 3.66 -1.24
CA GLY A 106 0.45 4.69 -2.21
C GLY A 106 1.62 4.37 -3.14
N LEU A 107 2.71 3.79 -2.62
CA LEU A 107 3.85 3.39 -3.44
C LEU A 107 3.47 2.34 -4.51
N TYR A 108 2.52 1.45 -4.22
CA TYR A 108 2.06 0.44 -5.17
C TYR A 108 1.18 1.05 -6.26
N ILE A 109 0.32 1.99 -5.87
CA ILE A 109 -0.49 2.78 -6.81
C ILE A 109 0.45 3.58 -7.73
N ASP A 110 1.38 4.35 -7.17
CA ASP A 110 2.34 5.14 -7.96
C ASP A 110 3.19 4.26 -8.89
N ALA A 111 3.61 3.08 -8.44
CA ALA A 111 4.39 2.16 -9.25
C ALA A 111 3.67 1.71 -10.53
N LEU A 112 2.35 1.50 -10.46
CA LEU A 112 1.54 1.12 -11.62
C LEU A 112 1.20 2.33 -12.51
N LEU A 113 0.95 3.50 -11.91
CA LEU A 113 0.53 4.70 -12.64
C LEU A 113 1.70 5.46 -13.28
N LYS A 114 2.82 5.55 -12.57
CA LYS A 114 3.96 6.43 -12.91
C LYS A 114 5.24 5.64 -13.22
N GLY A 115 5.22 4.33 -12.98
CA GLY A 115 6.43 3.54 -12.93
C GLY A 115 7.26 3.81 -11.67
N LEU A 116 8.40 3.17 -11.61
CA LEU A 116 9.41 3.40 -10.58
C LEU A 116 10.72 3.85 -11.23
N ASP A 117 11.53 4.54 -10.46
CA ASP A 117 12.90 4.85 -10.87
C ASP A 117 13.61 3.56 -11.34
N PRO A 118 14.43 3.61 -12.41
CA PRO A 118 15.16 2.47 -12.94
C PRO A 118 16.33 2.07 -12.04
N LEU A 119 16.05 1.94 -10.75
CA LEU A 119 17.01 1.55 -9.73
C LEU A 119 17.21 0.04 -9.73
N PRO A 120 18.41 -0.45 -9.40
CA PRO A 120 18.65 -1.88 -9.25
C PRO A 120 17.65 -2.47 -8.23
N ALA A 121 17.27 -3.73 -8.47
CA ALA A 121 16.50 -4.48 -7.49
C ALA A 121 17.21 -4.46 -6.13
N SER A 122 16.44 -4.56 -5.03
CA SER A 122 17.07 -4.64 -3.72
C SER A 122 17.97 -5.86 -3.65
N ASP A 123 19.25 -5.65 -3.38
CA ASP A 123 20.19 -6.69 -3.07
C ASP A 123 20.01 -7.09 -1.60
N GLY A 124 19.46 -8.28 -1.36
CA GLY A 124 19.21 -8.78 -0.02
C GLY A 124 20.46 -8.75 0.86
N HIS A 125 21.61 -9.14 0.30
CA HIS A 125 22.88 -9.19 1.02
C HIS A 125 23.42 -7.82 1.45
N MET A 126 23.42 -6.83 0.54
CA MET A 126 23.84 -5.47 0.89
C MET A 126 22.90 -4.86 1.93
N ARG A 127 21.60 -5.10 1.77
CA ARG A 127 20.61 -4.60 2.71
C ARG A 127 20.76 -5.20 4.11
N GLU A 128 21.02 -6.50 4.21
CA GLU A 128 21.28 -7.18 5.48
C GLU A 128 22.52 -6.60 6.16
N LYS A 129 23.64 -6.43 5.44
CA LYS A 129 24.85 -5.77 5.98
C LYS A 129 24.57 -4.36 6.51
N LEU A 130 23.79 -3.57 5.80
CA LEU A 130 23.43 -2.22 6.27
C LEU A 130 22.52 -2.26 7.49
N GLN A 131 21.63 -3.25 7.60
CA GLN A 131 20.79 -3.45 8.77
C GLN A 131 21.60 -3.92 9.98
N GLU A 132 22.54 -4.86 9.81
CA GLU A 132 23.49 -5.29 10.85
C GLU A 132 24.30 -4.11 11.37
N ARG A 133 24.88 -3.30 10.47
CA ARG A 133 25.60 -2.07 10.85
C ARG A 133 24.73 -1.08 11.60
N PHE A 134 23.46 -0.95 11.22
CA PHE A 134 22.49 -0.12 11.95
C PHE A 134 22.27 -0.63 13.36
N GLN A 135 22.15 -1.94 13.56
CA GLN A 135 21.95 -2.55 14.87
C GLN A 135 23.20 -2.44 15.76
N GLU A 136 24.39 -2.62 15.19
CA GLU A 136 25.64 -2.64 15.92
C GLU A 136 26.15 -1.23 16.26
N TYR A 137 26.11 -0.30 15.30
CA TYR A 137 26.74 1.03 15.43
C TYR A 137 25.72 2.18 15.50
N GLY A 138 24.43 1.89 15.42
CA GLY A 138 23.37 2.90 15.39
C GLY A 138 23.21 3.59 14.04
N PHE A 139 22.40 4.66 14.02
CA PHE A 139 21.97 5.30 12.77
C PHE A 139 22.93 6.35 12.23
N VAL A 140 23.70 7.00 13.11
CA VAL A 140 24.58 8.13 12.76
C VAL A 140 25.61 7.76 11.69
N PRO A 141 26.35 6.63 11.80
CA PRO A 141 27.35 6.27 10.79
C PRO A 141 26.75 6.06 9.38
N LEU A 142 25.51 5.59 9.27
CA LEU A 142 24.83 5.44 7.98
C LEU A 142 24.46 6.81 7.37
N LEU A 143 24.05 7.78 8.19
CA LEU A 143 23.78 9.14 7.74
C LEU A 143 25.06 9.85 7.25
N GLU A 144 26.15 9.72 7.98
CA GLU A 144 27.45 10.27 7.59
C GLU A 144 27.97 9.66 6.28
N GLU A 145 27.80 8.34 6.10
CA GLU A 145 28.18 7.69 4.86
C GLU A 145 27.29 8.16 3.68
N LEU A 146 25.97 8.31 3.89
CA LEU A 146 25.10 8.85 2.86
C LEU A 146 25.46 10.29 2.51
N GLN A 147 25.80 11.13 3.50
CA GLN A 147 26.24 12.50 3.27
C GLN A 147 27.49 12.55 2.37
N ARG A 148 28.42 11.61 2.56
CA ARG A 148 29.64 11.51 1.76
C ARG A 148 29.38 11.00 0.35
N LEU A 149 28.51 9.99 0.18
CA LEU A 149 28.24 9.34 -1.10
C LEU A 149 27.23 10.09 -1.97
N ASP A 150 26.26 10.76 -1.34
CA ASP A 150 25.20 11.50 -2.01
C ASP A 150 24.70 12.66 -1.14
N PRO A 151 25.42 13.79 -1.13
CA PRO A 151 25.01 14.97 -0.37
C PRO A 151 23.63 15.53 -0.77
N THR A 152 23.24 15.36 -2.03
CA THR A 152 21.95 15.83 -2.56
C THR A 152 20.79 15.04 -1.95
N THR A 153 20.90 13.72 -1.92
CA THR A 153 19.91 12.87 -1.24
C THR A 153 19.92 13.13 0.26
N TRP A 154 21.10 13.24 0.87
CA TRP A 154 21.22 13.52 2.32
C TRP A 154 20.50 14.80 2.71
N ALA A 155 20.63 15.88 1.95
CA ALA A 155 19.99 17.16 2.25
C ALA A 155 18.44 17.12 2.18
N SER A 156 17.86 16.17 1.45
CA SER A 156 16.41 16.11 1.20
C SER A 156 15.71 14.91 1.85
N ILE A 157 16.47 13.90 2.30
CA ILE A 157 15.91 12.68 2.86
C ILE A 157 15.45 12.88 4.31
N ASP A 158 14.43 12.13 4.71
CA ASP A 158 14.00 12.07 6.11
C ASP A 158 15.06 11.33 6.95
N HIS A 159 15.84 12.08 7.72
CA HIS A 159 16.91 11.57 8.59
C HIS A 159 16.39 10.75 9.78
N GLN A 160 15.07 10.66 10.00
CA GLN A 160 14.48 9.81 11.03
C GLN A 160 13.96 8.48 10.46
N ASN A 161 14.15 8.25 9.15
CA ASN A 161 13.66 7.05 8.45
C ASN A 161 14.80 6.13 8.01
N PRO A 162 15.19 5.13 8.85
CA PRO A 162 16.27 4.21 8.52
C PRO A 162 16.05 3.45 7.20
N HIS A 163 14.81 3.08 6.90
CA HIS A 163 14.51 2.34 5.67
C HIS A 163 14.85 3.11 4.39
N ARG A 164 14.61 4.43 4.40
CA ARG A 164 14.94 5.30 3.26
C ARG A 164 16.44 5.52 3.12
N VAL A 165 17.12 5.75 4.24
CA VAL A 165 18.59 5.94 4.26
C VAL A 165 19.29 4.65 3.83
N ILE A 166 18.90 3.49 4.37
CA ILE A 166 19.44 2.19 3.98
C ILE A 166 19.21 1.95 2.48
N ARG A 167 18.02 2.27 1.94
CA ARG A 167 17.75 2.11 0.50
C ARG A 167 18.62 3.01 -0.36
N ALA A 168 18.82 4.26 0.03
CA ALA A 168 19.70 5.18 -0.70
C ALA A 168 21.15 4.68 -0.70
N LEU A 169 21.66 4.26 0.47
CA LEU A 169 22.98 3.67 0.61
C LEU A 169 23.15 2.39 -0.21
N GLU A 170 22.19 1.47 -0.13
CA GLU A 170 22.16 0.23 -0.92
C GLU A 170 22.36 0.52 -2.41
N VAL A 171 21.64 1.51 -2.95
CA VAL A 171 21.77 1.90 -4.35
C VAL A 171 23.12 2.52 -4.63
N CYS A 172 23.60 3.45 -3.80
CA CYS A 172 24.92 4.05 -3.97
C CYS A 172 26.06 3.01 -3.97
N LEU A 173 26.02 2.08 -3.01
CA LEU A 173 27.05 1.06 -2.84
C LEU A 173 27.02 0.00 -3.96
N ASN A 174 25.85 -0.40 -4.41
CA ASN A 174 25.70 -1.40 -5.48
C ASN A 174 26.05 -0.85 -6.86
N THR A 175 25.82 0.45 -7.10
CA THR A 175 26.03 1.05 -8.42
C THR A 175 27.32 1.87 -8.53
N GLY A 176 27.93 2.24 -7.41
CA GLY A 176 29.04 3.19 -7.36
C GLY A 176 28.66 4.63 -7.75
N ARG A 177 27.36 4.95 -7.84
CA ARG A 177 26.83 6.27 -8.25
C ARG A 177 25.85 6.82 -7.20
N PRO A 178 25.78 8.15 -7.05
CA PRO A 178 24.78 8.77 -6.18
C PRO A 178 23.35 8.30 -6.49
N TYR A 179 22.55 8.07 -5.44
CA TYR A 179 21.13 7.71 -5.58
C TYR A 179 20.34 8.82 -6.28
N SER A 180 20.65 10.10 -5.98
CA SER A 180 20.02 11.28 -6.58
C SER A 180 20.16 11.34 -8.11
N GLU A 181 21.29 10.88 -8.67
CA GLU A 181 21.53 10.87 -10.10
C GLU A 181 20.76 9.76 -10.84
N GLN A 182 20.28 8.77 -10.13
CA GLN A 182 19.59 7.60 -10.67
C GLN A 182 18.06 7.72 -10.53
N ARG A 183 17.60 8.79 -9.88
CA ARG A 183 16.17 9.09 -9.78
C ARG A 183 15.69 9.82 -11.02
N THR A 184 14.48 9.45 -11.43
CA THR A 184 13.73 10.13 -12.48
C THR A 184 12.61 10.95 -11.85
N THR A 185 11.99 11.83 -12.62
CA THR A 185 10.72 12.45 -12.22
C THR A 185 9.59 11.56 -12.73
N PRO A 186 8.94 10.78 -11.85
CA PRO A 186 7.86 9.92 -12.28
C PRO A 186 6.73 10.75 -12.89
N GLN A 187 6.26 10.33 -14.06
CA GLN A 187 5.14 10.95 -14.76
C GLN A 187 4.01 9.95 -14.91
N ASP A 188 2.79 10.43 -14.85
CA ASP A 188 1.64 9.59 -15.15
C ASP A 188 1.74 9.03 -16.58
N ARG A 189 1.31 7.81 -16.73
CA ARG A 189 1.14 7.20 -18.05
C ARG A 189 0.12 7.98 -18.89
N THR A 190 0.35 8.05 -20.18
CA THR A 190 -0.45 8.84 -21.11
C THR A 190 -1.27 8.02 -22.10
N ASP A 191 -1.08 6.70 -22.07
CA ASP A 191 -1.75 5.73 -22.95
C ASP A 191 -3.22 5.49 -22.58
N ILE A 192 -3.59 5.75 -21.31
CA ILE A 192 -4.93 5.58 -20.76
C ILE A 192 -5.42 6.87 -20.09
N ASN A 193 -6.74 7.00 -19.95
CA ASN A 193 -7.34 8.03 -19.12
C ASN A 193 -7.31 7.58 -17.63
N ILE A 194 -6.89 8.46 -16.72
CA ILE A 194 -6.80 8.13 -15.28
C ILE A 194 -7.72 9.04 -14.49
N ILE A 195 -8.71 8.45 -13.81
CA ILE A 195 -9.64 9.15 -12.93
C ILE A 195 -9.30 8.77 -11.49
N ARG A 196 -8.95 9.76 -10.65
CA ARG A 196 -8.56 9.54 -9.25
C ARG A 196 -9.63 10.02 -8.30
N ILE A 197 -10.15 9.11 -7.49
CA ILE A 197 -11.13 9.38 -6.43
C ILE A 197 -10.51 9.03 -5.08
N ALA A 198 -10.40 10.01 -4.19
CA ALA A 198 -10.02 9.83 -2.80
C ALA A 198 -11.29 9.89 -1.94
N LEU A 199 -11.47 8.90 -1.07
CA LEU A 199 -12.63 8.86 -0.19
C LEU A 199 -12.44 9.79 1.01
N ASP A 200 -13.36 10.73 1.15
CA ASP A 200 -13.40 11.69 2.25
C ASP A 200 -14.33 11.21 3.36
N LEU A 201 -13.81 11.28 4.59
CA LEU A 201 -14.55 10.99 5.81
C LEU A 201 -14.14 12.00 6.90
N PRO A 202 -15.09 12.44 7.76
CA PRO A 202 -14.74 13.15 8.99
C PRO A 202 -13.77 12.33 9.84
N ARG A 203 -12.77 13.01 10.42
CA ARG A 203 -11.72 12.33 11.21
C ARG A 203 -12.28 11.53 12.38
N THR A 204 -13.31 12.04 13.04
CA THR A 204 -13.97 11.36 14.14
C THR A 204 -14.59 10.05 13.69
N GLU A 205 -15.37 10.08 12.62
CA GLU A 205 -15.98 8.89 12.02
C GLU A 205 -14.93 7.86 11.59
N LEU A 206 -13.86 8.31 10.93
CA LEU A 206 -12.77 7.43 10.52
C LEU A 206 -12.14 6.69 11.72
N TYR A 207 -11.95 7.39 12.85
CA TYR A 207 -11.35 6.78 14.05
C TYR A 207 -12.29 5.79 14.72
N GLU A 208 -13.58 6.10 14.80
CA GLU A 208 -14.60 5.18 15.30
C GLU A 208 -14.68 3.90 14.45
N ARG A 209 -14.64 4.04 13.13
CA ARG A 209 -14.62 2.90 12.19
C ARG A 209 -13.36 2.06 12.32
N ILE A 210 -12.21 2.69 12.57
CA ILE A 210 -10.96 1.99 12.83
C ILE A 210 -11.07 1.18 14.11
N ASP A 211 -11.54 1.79 15.19
CA ASP A 211 -11.63 1.13 16.49
C ASP A 211 -12.62 -0.05 16.45
N GLN A 212 -13.81 0.15 15.88
CA GLN A 212 -14.80 -0.93 15.64
C GLN A 212 -14.24 -2.04 14.74
N ARG A 213 -13.45 -1.71 13.74
CA ARG A 213 -12.81 -2.69 12.87
C ARG A 213 -11.82 -3.57 13.65
N VAL A 214 -10.99 -2.97 14.49
CA VAL A 214 -10.04 -3.71 15.34
C VAL A 214 -10.80 -4.64 16.31
N ASP A 215 -11.86 -4.15 16.96
CA ASP A 215 -12.68 -4.97 17.85
C ASP A 215 -13.30 -6.16 17.11
N ARG A 216 -13.78 -5.95 15.88
CA ARG A 216 -14.30 -7.03 15.02
C ARG A 216 -13.21 -8.02 14.64
N MET A 217 -12.01 -7.56 14.25
CA MET A 217 -10.89 -8.44 13.93
C MET A 217 -10.53 -9.35 15.13
N ILE A 218 -10.55 -8.83 16.34
CA ILE A 218 -10.33 -9.64 17.55
C ILE A 218 -11.44 -10.68 17.72
N ALA A 219 -12.70 -10.27 17.55
CA ALA A 219 -13.84 -11.18 17.67
C ALA A 219 -13.84 -12.26 16.56
N ASP A 220 -13.34 -11.94 15.36
CA ASP A 220 -13.23 -12.85 14.22
C ASP A 220 -12.02 -13.80 14.31
N GLY A 221 -11.18 -13.72 15.38
CA GLY A 221 -10.08 -14.64 15.65
C GLY A 221 -8.69 -14.13 15.24
N LEU A 222 -8.45 -12.80 15.24
CA LEU A 222 -7.12 -12.25 14.94
C LEU A 222 -6.03 -12.77 15.88
N VAL A 223 -6.36 -13.03 17.16
CA VAL A 223 -5.39 -13.55 18.14
C VAL A 223 -4.90 -14.94 17.72
N GLU A 224 -5.81 -15.81 17.31
CA GLU A 224 -5.52 -17.17 16.85
C GLU A 224 -4.76 -17.15 15.51
N GLU A 225 -5.17 -16.27 14.58
CA GLU A 225 -4.43 -16.08 13.33
C GLU A 225 -2.99 -15.64 13.61
N ALA A 226 -2.78 -14.63 14.45
CA ALA A 226 -1.44 -14.17 14.82
C ALA A 226 -0.62 -15.25 15.53
N ARG A 227 -1.25 -16.05 16.42
CA ARG A 227 -0.58 -17.15 17.12
C ARG A 227 -0.10 -18.23 16.15
N SER A 228 -0.89 -18.56 15.14
CA SER A 228 -0.49 -19.52 14.11
C SER A 228 0.68 -19.04 13.26
N LEU A 229 0.85 -17.72 13.13
CA LEU A 229 1.90 -17.06 12.36
C LEU A 229 3.16 -16.73 13.20
N LEU A 230 3.14 -16.94 14.51
CA LEU A 230 4.25 -16.63 15.40
C LEU A 230 5.59 -17.28 14.99
N PRO A 231 5.64 -18.54 14.50
CA PRO A 231 6.90 -19.13 14.00
C PRO A 231 7.54 -18.37 12.83
N HIS A 232 6.76 -17.56 12.12
CA HIS A 232 7.17 -16.81 10.95
C HIS A 232 7.37 -15.30 11.23
N ARG A 233 7.37 -14.89 12.52
CA ARG A 233 7.32 -13.49 12.96
C ARG A 233 8.38 -12.56 12.34
N ASP A 234 9.52 -13.12 11.95
CA ASP A 234 10.64 -12.37 11.36
C ASP A 234 10.45 -12.07 9.87
N LEU A 235 9.45 -12.65 9.22
CA LEU A 235 9.16 -12.37 7.83
C LEU A 235 8.60 -10.95 7.65
N ASN A 236 9.07 -10.26 6.61
CA ASN A 236 8.67 -8.88 6.33
C ASN A 236 7.13 -8.69 6.20
N ALA A 237 6.42 -9.69 5.72
CA ALA A 237 4.98 -9.68 5.62
C ALA A 237 4.33 -9.38 6.99
N LEU A 238 4.86 -9.95 8.07
CA LEU A 238 4.32 -9.86 9.43
C LEU A 238 4.81 -8.62 10.21
N HIS A 239 5.75 -7.84 9.67
CA HIS A 239 6.15 -6.55 10.24
C HIS A 239 5.07 -5.48 9.96
N THR A 240 3.86 -5.70 10.42
CA THR A 240 2.71 -4.82 10.21
C THR A 240 1.84 -4.73 11.46
N VAL A 241 0.99 -3.71 11.50
CA VAL A 241 0.05 -3.46 12.60
C VAL A 241 -0.90 -4.64 12.76
N GLY A 242 -1.16 -5.01 13.99
CA GLY A 242 -2.00 -6.15 14.38
C GLY A 242 -1.17 -7.36 14.79
N TYR A 243 -0.21 -7.76 13.99
CA TYR A 243 0.63 -8.93 14.29
C TYR A 243 1.75 -8.60 15.27
N ARG A 244 2.47 -7.50 15.06
CA ARG A 244 3.59 -7.11 15.95
C ARG A 244 3.14 -6.96 17.39
N GLU A 245 2.07 -6.25 17.62
CA GLU A 245 1.53 -6.00 18.94
C GLU A 245 1.04 -7.29 19.63
N LEU A 246 0.48 -8.23 18.85
CA LEU A 246 0.09 -9.55 19.37
C LEU A 246 1.31 -10.44 19.61
N PHE A 247 2.39 -10.33 18.83
CA PHE A 247 3.65 -11.03 19.14
C PHE A 247 4.25 -10.51 20.44
N ASP A 248 4.24 -9.19 20.69
CA ASP A 248 4.67 -8.61 21.96
C ASP A 248 3.81 -9.11 23.13
N HIS A 249 2.50 -9.31 22.91
CA HIS A 249 1.63 -9.95 23.89
C HIS A 249 2.02 -11.41 24.13
N PHE A 250 2.32 -12.19 23.09
CA PHE A 250 2.73 -13.60 23.26
C PHE A 250 4.08 -13.74 23.95
N ASP A 251 4.96 -12.76 23.83
CA ASP A 251 6.24 -12.68 24.54
C ASP A 251 6.06 -12.21 26.01
N GLY A 252 4.84 -11.87 26.44
CA GLY A 252 4.53 -11.41 27.80
C GLY A 252 4.92 -9.95 28.09
N THR A 253 5.28 -9.17 27.08
CA THR A 253 5.62 -7.74 27.22
C THR A 253 4.39 -6.84 27.30
N LEU A 254 3.26 -7.29 26.77
CA LEU A 254 1.97 -6.59 26.79
C LEU A 254 0.85 -7.54 27.27
N THR A 255 -0.12 -7.00 27.98
CA THR A 255 -1.41 -7.67 28.13
C THR A 255 -2.18 -7.64 26.80
N LEU A 256 -3.19 -8.50 26.63
CA LEU A 256 -4.01 -8.47 25.42
C LEU A 256 -4.74 -7.12 25.24
N GLU A 257 -5.23 -6.54 26.33
CA GLU A 257 -5.93 -5.24 26.31
C GLU A 257 -5.01 -4.11 25.88
N GLU A 258 -3.76 -4.11 26.36
CA GLU A 258 -2.74 -3.15 25.93
C GLU A 258 -2.41 -3.33 24.44
N ALA A 259 -2.21 -4.56 23.97
CA ALA A 259 -1.96 -4.87 22.57
C ALA A 259 -3.10 -4.35 21.68
N ILE A 260 -4.37 -4.60 22.01
CA ILE A 260 -5.54 -4.10 21.29
C ILE A 260 -5.55 -2.56 21.25
N THR A 261 -5.27 -1.91 22.37
CA THR A 261 -5.22 -0.44 22.46
C THR A 261 -4.15 0.12 21.53
N ILE A 262 -2.97 -0.49 21.51
CA ILE A 262 -1.84 -0.09 20.66
C ILE A 262 -2.16 -0.36 19.17
N ILE A 263 -2.80 -1.48 18.85
CA ILE A 263 -3.26 -1.79 17.46
C ILE A 263 -4.20 -0.69 16.96
N LYS A 264 -5.20 -0.28 17.76
CA LYS A 264 -6.10 0.84 17.41
C LYS A 264 -5.32 2.12 17.15
N GLN A 265 -4.39 2.47 18.04
CA GLN A 265 -3.55 3.66 17.88
C GLN A 265 -2.65 3.60 16.64
N HIS A 266 -1.97 2.48 16.41
CA HIS A 266 -1.09 2.31 15.25
C HIS A 266 -1.87 2.30 13.94
N THR A 267 -3.08 1.75 13.92
CA THR A 267 -3.98 1.78 12.76
C THR A 267 -4.42 3.22 12.45
N ARG A 268 -4.76 4.04 13.46
CA ARG A 268 -5.04 5.47 13.27
C ARG A 268 -3.82 6.22 12.73
N ASN A 269 -2.62 5.91 13.20
CA ASN A 269 -1.38 6.49 12.67
C ASN A 269 -1.10 6.05 11.22
N TYR A 270 -1.44 4.81 10.90
CA TYR A 270 -1.34 4.32 9.51
C TYR A 270 -2.32 5.08 8.59
N ALA A 271 -3.57 5.25 9.00
CA ALA A 271 -4.57 6.04 8.27
C ALA A 271 -4.10 7.50 8.04
N LYS A 272 -3.47 8.13 9.03
CA LYS A 272 -2.89 9.48 8.88
C LYS A 272 -1.82 9.51 7.78
N ARG A 273 -0.93 8.50 7.73
CA ARG A 273 0.11 8.43 6.68
C ARG A 273 -0.50 8.28 5.29
N GLN A 274 -1.57 7.49 5.16
CA GLN A 274 -2.29 7.32 3.90
C GLN A 274 -2.94 8.64 3.45
N LEU A 275 -3.60 9.35 4.35
CA LEU A 275 -4.19 10.68 4.06
C LEU A 275 -3.11 11.70 3.67
N THR A 276 -1.97 11.70 4.34
CA THR A 276 -0.84 12.59 4.02
C THR A 276 -0.32 12.31 2.61
N TRP A 277 -0.24 11.04 2.21
CA TRP A 277 0.18 10.66 0.86
C TRP A 277 -0.84 11.14 -0.19
N LEU A 278 -2.13 10.87 0.00
CA LEU A 278 -3.19 11.31 -0.92
C LEU A 278 -3.21 12.84 -1.10
N ARG A 279 -3.04 13.61 -0.03
CA ARG A 279 -3.08 15.07 -0.06
C ARG A 279 -1.88 15.74 -0.74
N ARG A 280 -0.81 15.00 -1.02
CA ARG A 280 0.37 15.53 -1.74
C ARG A 280 0.13 15.72 -3.22
N ASP A 281 -0.83 15.02 -3.78
CA ASP A 281 -1.14 15.03 -5.20
C ASP A 281 -2.52 15.67 -5.43
N ALA A 282 -2.53 16.86 -6.03
CA ALA A 282 -3.75 17.63 -6.30
C ALA A 282 -4.65 16.99 -7.37
N SER A 283 -4.19 15.94 -8.05
CA SER A 283 -4.99 15.22 -9.06
C SER A 283 -6.09 14.33 -8.47
N TRP A 284 -6.13 14.15 -7.16
CA TRP A 284 -7.18 13.41 -6.48
C TRP A 284 -8.43 14.26 -6.27
N THR A 285 -9.58 13.78 -6.77
CA THR A 285 -10.89 14.35 -6.43
C THR A 285 -11.39 13.69 -5.14
N TRP A 286 -11.64 14.51 -4.12
CA TRP A 286 -12.16 14.05 -2.83
C TRP A 286 -13.68 13.96 -2.87
N LEU A 287 -14.22 12.76 -2.68
CA LEU A 287 -15.67 12.52 -2.67
C LEU A 287 -16.08 11.82 -1.37
N PRO A 288 -17.28 12.12 -0.84
CA PRO A 288 -17.82 11.45 0.34
C PRO A 288 -17.87 9.94 0.13
N HIS A 289 -17.41 9.18 1.12
CA HIS A 289 -17.31 7.71 1.02
C HIS A 289 -18.66 7.00 0.82
N SER A 290 -19.77 7.61 1.26
CA SER A 290 -21.12 7.04 1.23
C SER A 290 -21.93 7.40 -0.02
N GLU A 291 -21.46 8.37 -0.81
CA GLU A 291 -22.23 8.95 -1.91
C GLU A 291 -21.96 8.27 -3.25
N HIS A 292 -22.46 7.04 -3.39
CA HIS A 292 -22.18 6.21 -4.57
C HIS A 292 -22.61 6.87 -5.90
N ALA A 293 -23.74 7.58 -5.90
CA ALA A 293 -24.21 8.31 -7.08
C ALA A 293 -23.21 9.41 -7.52
N GLN A 294 -22.54 10.07 -6.57
CA GLN A 294 -21.52 11.08 -6.89
C GLN A 294 -20.27 10.44 -7.51
N HIS A 295 -19.90 9.24 -7.08
CA HIS A 295 -18.78 8.51 -7.67
C HIS A 295 -19.08 8.18 -9.15
N ILE A 296 -20.27 7.66 -9.46
CA ILE A 296 -20.69 7.36 -10.83
C ILE A 296 -20.72 8.64 -11.67
N ALA A 297 -21.39 9.69 -11.20
CA ALA A 297 -21.49 10.95 -11.92
C ALA A 297 -20.11 11.57 -12.23
N HIS A 298 -19.16 11.47 -11.26
CA HIS A 298 -17.80 11.94 -11.47
C HIS A 298 -17.08 11.14 -12.56
N VAL A 299 -17.18 9.81 -12.52
CA VAL A 299 -16.59 8.94 -13.54
C VAL A 299 -17.18 9.22 -14.92
N ASP A 300 -18.53 9.32 -15.02
CA ASP A 300 -19.23 9.57 -16.30
C ASP A 300 -18.87 10.91 -16.94
N THR A 301 -18.51 11.90 -16.14
CA THR A 301 -18.09 13.22 -16.61
C THR A 301 -16.66 13.21 -17.13
N HIS A 302 -15.79 12.31 -16.67
CA HIS A 302 -14.35 12.34 -16.93
C HIS A 302 -13.80 11.17 -17.77
N ARG A 303 -14.67 10.20 -18.14
CA ARG A 303 -14.30 9.06 -19.01
C ARG A 303 -14.38 9.38 -20.50
#